data_56fbd0c863c1615111a88cf1305b49be
#
_entry.id   56fbd0c863c1615111a88cf1305b49be
#
_cell.length_a   1.000
_cell.length_b   1.000
_cell.length_c   1.000
_cell.angle_alpha   90.00
_cell.angle_beta   90.00
_cell.angle_gamma   90.00
#
_symmetry.space_group_name_H-M   'P 1'
#
loop_
_entity.id
_entity.type
_entity.pdbx_description
1 polymer ?
#
loop_
_entity_poly.entity_id
_entity_poly.type
_entity_poly.pdbx_seq_one_letter_code
_entity_poly.pdbx_strand_id
1 'polypeptide(L)'
;LMTQFCYIIILELLLKNDTKTIIMKNKKLSPWAWIPTLYFAQGLPYVAVMTISVIMYKKLGISNTDIALYTSWLYLPWVIKPFWSPFIDLLKTKRWWVVTMQLLVGAGLAGIAFTIPMPNFFQITLAIFWLVAFSSATHDIAADGFYMLALSVRDQAMYVGIRSTFYRIATIAGQGLLVVLAGELEKRTSTIAMAWSITFYILAGLFIAFYLYHSYILPHPSADKPAVGNVTASNI
;
A
#
# COMPACT_ATOMS: atom_id res chain seq x y z
N LEU A 1 51.11 32.63 -0.70
CA LEU A 1 50.32 32.55 -1.95
C LEU A 1 49.80 31.13 -2.22
N MET A 2 50.58 30.09 -2.09
CA MET A 2 50.17 28.69 -2.37
C MET A 2 49.12 28.15 -1.40
N THR A 3 49.14 28.54 -0.13
CA THR A 3 48.16 28.14 0.90
C THR A 3 46.79 28.77 0.69
N GLN A 4 46.73 30.01 0.24
CA GLN A 4 45.45 30.68 -0.07
C GLN A 4 44.78 30.09 -1.33
N PHE A 5 45.57 29.70 -2.33
CA PHE A 5 45.04 29.08 -3.55
C PHE A 5 44.43 27.69 -3.25
N CYS A 6 45.07 26.90 -2.39
CA CYS A 6 44.58 25.59 -1.95
C CYS A 6 43.29 25.71 -1.14
N TYR A 7 43.17 26.75 -0.30
CA TYR A 7 41.98 27.01 0.47
C TYR A 7 40.75 27.39 -0.40
N ILE A 8 40.98 28.21 -1.44
CA ILE A 8 39.93 28.59 -2.40
C ILE A 8 39.43 27.41 -3.20
N ILE A 9 40.34 26.53 -3.67
CA ILE A 9 39.95 25.32 -4.42
C ILE A 9 39.16 24.34 -3.55
N ILE A 10 39.55 24.14 -2.28
CA ILE A 10 38.82 23.28 -1.35
C ILE A 10 37.45 23.87 -1.04
N LEU A 11 37.34 25.19 -0.86
CA LEU A 11 36.05 25.87 -0.62
C LEU A 11 35.12 25.75 -1.83
N GLU A 12 35.65 25.92 -3.05
CA GLU A 12 34.85 25.73 -4.29
C GLU A 12 34.38 24.28 -4.46
N LEU A 13 35.22 23.29 -4.13
CA LEU A 13 34.85 21.87 -4.19
C LEU A 13 33.78 21.52 -3.14
N LEU A 14 33.88 22.06 -1.94
CA LEU A 14 32.87 21.89 -0.88
C LEU A 14 31.54 22.56 -1.25
N LEU A 15 31.56 23.80 -1.74
CA LEU A 15 30.38 24.53 -2.20
C LEU A 15 29.72 23.83 -3.40
N LYS A 16 30.52 23.31 -4.33
CA LYS A 16 30.03 22.57 -5.51
C LYS A 16 29.42 21.23 -5.13
N ASN A 17 29.94 20.58 -4.08
CA ASN A 17 29.40 19.34 -3.54
C ASN A 17 28.09 19.59 -2.76
N ASP A 18 28.02 20.65 -1.95
CA ASP A 18 26.81 21.07 -1.26
C ASP A 18 25.70 21.50 -2.22
N THR A 19 26.06 22.26 -3.26
CA THR A 19 25.12 22.69 -4.32
C THR A 19 24.58 21.48 -5.09
N LYS A 20 25.45 20.50 -5.40
CA LYS A 20 25.04 19.27 -6.08
C LYS A 20 24.14 18.39 -5.21
N THR A 21 24.42 18.34 -3.92
CA THR A 21 23.61 17.63 -2.91
C THR A 21 22.25 18.33 -2.71
N ILE A 22 22.21 19.66 -2.68
CA ILE A 22 20.98 20.45 -2.58
C ILE A 22 20.15 20.34 -3.86
N ILE A 23 20.77 20.35 -5.04
CA ILE A 23 20.08 20.19 -6.33
C ILE A 23 19.52 18.76 -6.47
N MET A 24 20.24 17.74 -6.02
CA MET A 24 19.72 16.35 -6.02
C MET A 24 18.59 16.16 -4.99
N LYS A 25 18.62 16.85 -3.86
CA LYS A 25 17.58 16.84 -2.84
C LYS A 25 16.29 17.58 -3.27
N ASN A 26 16.39 18.48 -4.25
CA ASN A 26 15.28 19.28 -4.76
C ASN A 26 14.72 18.83 -6.12
N LYS A 27 15.16 17.68 -6.65
CA LYS A 27 14.52 17.11 -7.83
C LYS A 27 13.14 16.57 -7.38
N LYS A 28 12.10 17.42 -7.44
CA LYS A 28 10.71 17.00 -7.23
C LYS A 28 10.45 15.83 -8.18
N LEU A 29 10.38 14.64 -7.65
CA LEU A 29 9.98 13.46 -8.42
C LEU A 29 8.62 13.74 -9.07
N SER A 30 8.51 13.45 -10.35
CA SER A 30 7.25 13.62 -11.08
C SER A 30 6.14 12.83 -10.38
N PRO A 31 4.96 13.40 -10.16
CA PRO A 31 3.81 12.69 -9.59
C PRO A 31 3.44 11.42 -10.38
N TRP A 32 3.74 11.37 -11.67
CA TRP A 32 3.59 10.18 -12.51
C TRP A 32 4.40 8.97 -12.02
N ALA A 33 5.49 9.18 -11.29
CA ALA A 33 6.31 8.08 -10.79
C ALA A 33 5.65 7.30 -9.65
N TRP A 34 4.72 7.91 -8.90
CA TRP A 34 4.16 7.28 -7.70
C TRP A 34 2.62 7.22 -7.66
N ILE A 35 1.90 8.17 -8.26
CA ILE A 35 0.43 8.18 -8.22
C ILE A 35 -0.17 6.93 -8.87
N PRO A 36 0.22 6.54 -10.09
CA PRO A 36 -0.32 5.36 -10.73
C PRO A 36 -0.16 4.09 -9.91
N THR A 37 1.06 3.83 -9.44
CA THR A 37 1.38 2.62 -8.67
C THR A 37 0.76 2.63 -7.29
N LEU A 38 0.67 3.80 -6.62
CA LEU A 38 0.06 3.94 -5.31
C LEU A 38 -1.43 3.59 -5.34
N TYR A 39 -2.18 4.16 -6.31
CA TYR A 39 -3.61 3.91 -6.43
C TYR A 39 -3.92 2.54 -7.04
N PHE A 40 -3.03 1.99 -7.85
CA PHE A 40 -3.12 0.60 -8.26
C PHE A 40 -2.95 -0.34 -7.05
N ALA A 41 -1.95 -0.12 -6.20
CA ALA A 41 -1.76 -0.86 -4.95
C ALA A 41 -2.95 -0.71 -3.98
N GLN A 42 -3.64 0.43 -3.98
CA GLN A 42 -4.81 0.68 -3.15
C GLN A 42 -6.02 -0.18 -3.56
N GLY A 43 -6.24 -0.41 -4.85
CA GLY A 43 -7.42 -1.14 -5.34
C GLY A 43 -7.34 -2.66 -5.16
N LEU A 44 -6.14 -3.25 -5.16
CA LEU A 44 -5.97 -4.71 -5.15
C LEU A 44 -6.42 -5.39 -3.85
N PRO A 45 -6.11 -4.89 -2.64
CA PRO A 45 -6.50 -5.58 -1.40
C PRO A 45 -8.02 -5.61 -1.21
N TYR A 46 -8.71 -4.56 -1.62
CA TYR A 46 -10.17 -4.53 -1.61
C TYR A 46 -10.74 -5.70 -2.44
N VAL A 47 -10.22 -5.90 -3.64
CA VAL A 47 -10.63 -7.01 -4.50
C VAL A 47 -10.26 -8.36 -3.90
N ALA A 48 -9.05 -8.49 -3.34
CA ALA A 48 -8.61 -9.73 -2.69
C ALA A 48 -9.53 -10.12 -1.53
N VAL A 49 -9.95 -9.14 -0.71
CA VAL A 49 -10.83 -9.36 0.44
C VAL A 49 -12.28 -9.58 0.02
N MET A 50 -12.82 -8.78 -0.90
CA MET A 50 -14.27 -8.78 -1.18
C MET A 50 -14.68 -9.74 -2.29
N THR A 51 -13.80 -10.03 -3.24
CA THR A 51 -14.15 -10.87 -4.40
C THR A 51 -13.37 -12.18 -4.42
N ILE A 52 -12.06 -12.10 -4.31
CA ILE A 52 -11.18 -13.26 -4.48
C ILE A 52 -11.35 -14.24 -3.31
N SER A 53 -11.52 -13.74 -2.08
CA SER A 53 -11.79 -14.57 -0.90
C SER A 53 -13.04 -15.42 -1.08
N VAL A 54 -14.12 -14.80 -1.58
CA VAL A 54 -15.42 -15.48 -1.80
C VAL A 54 -15.27 -16.60 -2.84
N ILE A 55 -14.59 -16.31 -3.96
CA ILE A 55 -14.35 -17.30 -5.03
C ILE A 55 -13.47 -18.44 -4.49
N MET A 56 -12.40 -18.11 -3.79
CA MET A 56 -11.49 -19.08 -3.17
C MET A 56 -12.25 -20.01 -2.20
N TYR A 57 -13.03 -19.45 -1.27
CA TYR A 57 -13.79 -20.26 -0.31
C TYR A 57 -14.79 -21.17 -1.00
N LYS A 58 -15.46 -20.68 -2.04
CA LYS A 58 -16.36 -21.49 -2.83
C LYS A 58 -15.65 -22.66 -3.51
N LYS A 59 -14.49 -22.43 -4.08
CA LYS A 59 -13.64 -23.45 -4.72
C LYS A 59 -13.10 -24.48 -3.71
N LEU A 60 -12.85 -24.06 -2.49
CA LEU A 60 -12.39 -24.91 -1.38
C LEU A 60 -13.53 -25.62 -0.64
N GLY A 61 -14.77 -25.55 -1.12
CA GLY A 61 -15.90 -26.32 -0.66
C GLY A 61 -16.67 -25.73 0.55
N ILE A 62 -16.41 -24.47 0.91
CA ILE A 62 -17.19 -23.80 1.96
C ILE A 62 -18.63 -23.53 1.47
N SER A 63 -19.58 -23.68 2.37
CA SER A 63 -21.01 -23.48 2.06
C SER A 63 -21.32 -22.02 1.69
N ASN A 64 -22.27 -21.80 0.79
CA ASN A 64 -22.67 -20.45 0.39
C ASN A 64 -23.18 -19.63 1.58
N THR A 65 -23.84 -20.28 2.54
CA THR A 65 -24.35 -19.65 3.76
C THR A 65 -23.21 -19.12 4.62
N ASP A 66 -22.20 -19.94 4.86
CA ASP A 66 -21.03 -19.53 5.66
C ASP A 66 -20.23 -18.43 4.96
N ILE A 67 -20.02 -18.56 3.65
CA ILE A 67 -19.36 -17.50 2.86
C ILE A 67 -20.12 -16.19 3.02
N ALA A 68 -21.43 -16.17 2.76
CA ALA A 68 -22.23 -14.96 2.86
C ALA A 68 -22.23 -14.37 4.29
N LEU A 69 -22.34 -15.22 5.31
CA LEU A 69 -22.39 -14.78 6.70
C LEU A 69 -21.07 -14.14 7.16
N TYR A 70 -19.95 -14.78 6.88
CA TYR A 70 -18.67 -14.36 7.44
C TYR A 70 -17.93 -13.34 6.57
N THR A 71 -18.02 -13.44 5.23
CA THR A 71 -17.29 -12.51 4.36
C THR A 71 -17.96 -11.15 4.22
N SER A 72 -19.30 -11.04 4.42
CA SER A 72 -20.00 -9.76 4.37
C SER A 72 -19.49 -8.75 5.41
N TRP A 73 -19.02 -9.22 6.56
CA TRP A 73 -18.49 -8.38 7.62
C TRP A 73 -17.09 -7.81 7.28
N LEU A 74 -16.37 -8.43 6.35
CA LEU A 74 -15.05 -7.96 5.92
C LEU A 74 -15.08 -6.56 5.28
N TYR A 75 -16.26 -6.08 4.88
CA TYR A 75 -16.44 -4.72 4.38
C TYR A 75 -16.41 -3.64 5.49
N LEU A 76 -16.65 -4.04 6.74
CA LEU A 76 -16.78 -3.12 7.87
C LEU A 76 -15.60 -2.14 8.03
N PRO A 77 -14.32 -2.55 7.88
CA PRO A 77 -13.21 -1.62 7.99
C PRO A 77 -13.30 -0.40 7.08
N TRP A 78 -13.80 -0.54 5.86
CA TRP A 78 -13.96 0.59 4.96
C TRP A 78 -15.11 1.51 5.34
N VAL A 79 -16.17 0.99 5.97
CA VAL A 79 -17.32 1.77 6.45
C VAL A 79 -16.96 2.63 7.65
N ILE A 80 -16.21 2.05 8.60
CA ILE A 80 -15.89 2.70 9.87
C ILE A 80 -14.57 3.51 9.85
N LYS A 81 -13.95 3.70 8.67
CA LYS A 81 -12.74 4.54 8.49
C LYS A 81 -12.74 5.86 9.30
N PRO A 82 -13.84 6.64 9.33
CA PRO A 82 -13.84 7.93 10.04
C PRO A 82 -13.48 7.82 11.52
N PHE A 83 -13.76 6.68 12.16
CA PHE A 83 -13.51 6.51 13.60
C PHE A 83 -12.03 6.46 13.97
N TRP A 84 -11.15 5.96 13.09
CA TRP A 84 -9.70 5.91 13.38
C TRP A 84 -8.86 6.82 12.48
N SER A 85 -9.44 7.47 11.48
CA SER A 85 -8.72 8.43 10.64
C SER A 85 -7.95 9.48 11.46
N PRO A 86 -8.50 10.07 12.56
CA PRO A 86 -7.78 11.03 13.37
C PRO A 86 -6.50 10.46 14.03
N PHE A 87 -6.51 9.17 14.41
CA PHE A 87 -5.33 8.54 15.01
C PHE A 87 -4.17 8.42 14.02
N ILE A 88 -4.48 8.21 12.74
CA ILE A 88 -3.47 8.15 11.68
C ILE A 88 -2.78 9.51 11.51
N ASP A 89 -3.52 10.62 11.69
CA ASP A 89 -2.99 11.97 11.61
C ASP A 89 -2.11 12.34 12.82
N LEU A 90 -2.45 11.79 13.98
CA LEU A 90 -1.77 12.11 15.23
C LEU A 90 -0.43 11.35 15.39
N LEU A 91 -0.39 10.06 15.03
CA LEU A 91 0.67 9.17 15.47
C LEU A 91 1.94 9.21 14.60
N LYS A 92 1.79 9.20 13.28
CA LYS A 92 2.91 9.09 12.34
C LYS A 92 2.63 9.86 11.04
N THR A 93 3.67 10.03 10.20
CA THR A 93 3.53 10.63 8.86
C THR A 93 2.64 9.78 7.96
N LYS A 94 1.94 10.41 7.01
CA LYS A 94 1.13 9.69 6.01
C LYS A 94 1.98 8.74 5.18
N ARG A 95 3.19 9.19 4.80
CA ARG A 95 4.16 8.35 4.09
C ARG A 95 4.51 7.08 4.87
N TRP A 96 4.74 7.18 6.19
CA TRP A 96 5.05 6.03 7.04
C TRP A 96 3.89 5.02 7.04
N TRP A 97 2.65 5.51 7.19
CA TRP A 97 1.46 4.67 7.16
C TRP A 97 1.29 3.96 5.82
N VAL A 98 1.45 4.68 4.68
CA VAL A 98 1.36 4.08 3.34
C VAL A 98 2.31 2.88 3.21
N VAL A 99 3.59 3.10 3.51
CA VAL A 99 4.63 2.08 3.34
C VAL A 99 4.42 0.90 4.30
N THR A 100 4.12 1.19 5.58
CA THR A 100 3.90 0.14 6.59
C THR A 100 2.66 -0.70 6.28
N MET A 101 1.57 -0.08 5.84
CA MET A 101 0.35 -0.83 5.50
C MET A 101 0.55 -1.71 4.26
N GLN A 102 1.33 -1.31 3.27
CA GLN A 102 1.69 -2.16 2.14
C GLN A 102 2.46 -3.41 2.58
N LEU A 103 3.40 -3.25 3.52
CA LEU A 103 4.11 -4.39 4.09
C LEU A 103 3.16 -5.32 4.86
N LEU A 104 2.25 -4.77 5.68
CA LEU A 104 1.27 -5.56 6.44
C LEU A 104 0.29 -6.29 5.53
N VAL A 105 -0.19 -5.64 4.45
CA VAL A 105 -1.03 -6.29 3.44
C VAL A 105 -0.26 -7.43 2.78
N GLY A 106 0.99 -7.21 2.37
CA GLY A 106 1.83 -8.25 1.77
C GLY A 106 2.06 -9.43 2.71
N ALA A 107 2.39 -9.15 3.97
CA ALA A 107 2.56 -10.18 5.00
C ALA A 107 1.24 -10.95 5.28
N GLY A 108 0.11 -10.24 5.35
CA GLY A 108 -1.21 -10.85 5.50
C GLY A 108 -1.56 -11.78 4.34
N LEU A 109 -1.35 -11.33 3.09
CA LEU A 109 -1.57 -12.16 1.90
C LEU A 109 -0.67 -13.39 1.86
N ALA A 110 0.59 -13.27 2.29
CA ALA A 110 1.50 -14.41 2.45
C ALA A 110 1.01 -15.36 3.55
N GLY A 111 0.49 -14.82 4.67
CA GLY A 111 -0.13 -15.60 5.74
C GLY A 111 -1.36 -16.37 5.27
N ILE A 112 -2.23 -15.76 4.46
CA ILE A 112 -3.36 -16.43 3.82
C ILE A 112 -2.85 -17.59 2.95
N ALA A 113 -1.89 -17.31 2.07
CA ALA A 113 -1.31 -18.33 1.19
C ALA A 113 -0.76 -19.52 1.96
N PHE A 114 -0.07 -19.27 3.06
CA PHE A 114 0.52 -20.30 3.91
C PHE A 114 -0.54 -21.15 4.63
N THR A 115 -1.66 -20.55 5.00
CA THR A 115 -2.68 -21.21 5.84
C THR A 115 -3.77 -21.93 5.04
N ILE A 116 -3.94 -21.64 3.74
CA ILE A 116 -4.93 -22.33 2.88
C ILE A 116 -4.83 -23.87 2.91
N PRO A 117 -3.64 -24.50 2.92
CA PRO A 117 -3.56 -25.96 2.98
C PRO A 117 -3.85 -26.58 4.36
N MET A 118 -4.06 -25.79 5.42
CA MET A 118 -4.26 -26.27 6.78
C MET A 118 -5.69 -26.76 7.02
N PRO A 119 -5.91 -27.70 7.96
CA PRO A 119 -7.26 -28.23 8.24
C PRO A 119 -8.29 -27.17 8.63
N ASN A 120 -7.88 -26.14 9.41
CA ASN A 120 -8.74 -25.05 9.87
C ASN A 120 -8.57 -23.77 9.04
N PHE A 121 -8.29 -23.92 7.75
CA PHE A 121 -7.96 -22.78 6.86
C PHE A 121 -9.02 -21.69 6.88
N PHE A 122 -10.31 -22.05 6.93
CA PHE A 122 -11.40 -21.09 6.81
C PHE A 122 -11.34 -20.03 7.92
N GLN A 123 -11.28 -20.46 9.18
CA GLN A 123 -11.24 -19.57 10.34
C GLN A 123 -9.94 -18.74 10.37
N ILE A 124 -8.81 -19.38 10.07
CA ILE A 124 -7.50 -18.71 10.11
C ILE A 124 -7.39 -17.70 8.99
N THR A 125 -7.72 -18.07 7.75
CA THR A 125 -7.66 -17.12 6.62
C THR A 125 -8.66 -15.99 6.78
N LEU A 126 -9.86 -16.24 7.35
CA LEU A 126 -10.84 -15.23 7.65
C LEU A 126 -10.28 -14.18 8.64
N ALA A 127 -9.63 -14.62 9.71
CA ALA A 127 -8.97 -13.73 10.67
C ALA A 127 -7.87 -12.89 10.00
N ILE A 128 -7.07 -13.50 9.11
CA ILE A 128 -6.04 -12.78 8.38
C ILE A 128 -6.66 -11.80 7.35
N PHE A 129 -7.77 -12.17 6.70
CA PHE A 129 -8.51 -11.23 5.82
C PHE A 129 -9.02 -10.00 6.59
N TRP A 130 -9.43 -10.15 7.86
CA TRP A 130 -9.75 -9.00 8.70
C TRP A 130 -8.54 -8.07 8.88
N LEU A 131 -7.37 -8.63 9.17
CA LEU A 131 -6.14 -7.86 9.27
C LEU A 131 -5.81 -7.14 7.95
N VAL A 132 -5.92 -7.84 6.82
CA VAL A 132 -5.71 -7.25 5.48
C VAL A 132 -6.72 -6.14 5.19
N ALA A 133 -8.00 -6.33 5.55
CA ALA A 133 -9.06 -5.34 5.37
C ALA A 133 -8.79 -4.06 6.18
N PHE A 134 -8.44 -4.17 7.47
CA PHE A 134 -8.06 -3.03 8.31
C PHE A 134 -6.78 -2.34 7.80
N SER A 135 -5.77 -3.11 7.39
CA SER A 135 -4.53 -2.56 6.82
C SER A 135 -4.80 -1.82 5.51
N SER A 136 -5.66 -2.37 4.64
CA SER A 136 -6.06 -1.72 3.39
C SER A 136 -6.87 -0.45 3.63
N ALA A 137 -7.85 -0.48 4.54
CA ALA A 137 -8.64 0.69 4.89
C ALA A 137 -7.77 1.81 5.49
N THR A 138 -6.75 1.46 6.28
CA THR A 138 -5.76 2.39 6.83
C THR A 138 -4.84 2.93 5.74
N HIS A 139 -4.39 2.07 4.81
CA HIS A 139 -3.63 2.48 3.63
C HIS A 139 -4.38 3.51 2.80
N ASP A 140 -5.68 3.32 2.57
CA ASP A 140 -6.51 4.26 1.81
C ASP A 140 -6.52 5.65 2.46
N ILE A 141 -6.76 5.73 3.78
CA ILE A 141 -6.74 7.00 4.52
C ILE A 141 -5.39 7.69 4.40
N ALA A 142 -4.32 6.90 4.56
CA ALA A 142 -2.96 7.41 4.48
C ALA A 142 -2.59 7.87 3.06
N ALA A 143 -2.95 7.10 2.04
CA ALA A 143 -2.66 7.41 0.64
C ALA A 143 -3.40 8.67 0.16
N ASP A 144 -4.68 8.83 0.53
CA ASP A 144 -5.46 10.01 0.20
C ASP A 144 -4.94 11.26 0.94
N GLY A 145 -4.61 11.13 2.23
CA GLY A 145 -3.97 12.21 2.98
C GLY A 145 -2.59 12.58 2.43
N PHE A 146 -1.78 11.59 2.06
CA PHE A 146 -0.47 11.79 1.45
C PHE A 146 -0.57 12.52 0.10
N TYR A 147 -1.53 12.14 -0.74
CA TYR A 147 -1.82 12.80 -2.01
C TYR A 147 -2.10 14.30 -1.81
N MET A 148 -2.91 14.66 -0.81
CA MET A 148 -3.22 16.06 -0.50
C MET A 148 -2.00 16.84 0.02
N LEU A 149 -1.14 16.21 0.81
CA LEU A 149 0.04 16.88 1.39
C LEU A 149 1.22 16.97 0.40
N ALA A 150 1.35 16.01 -0.53
CA ALA A 150 2.46 15.95 -1.46
C ALA A 150 2.28 16.81 -2.71
N LEU A 151 1.04 17.22 -3.04
CA LEU A 151 0.71 17.92 -4.28
C LEU A 151 0.14 19.32 -4.02
N SER A 152 0.42 20.24 -4.95
CA SER A 152 -0.28 21.52 -5.02
C SER A 152 -1.76 21.32 -5.41
N VAL A 153 -2.64 22.26 -5.07
CA VAL A 153 -4.07 22.22 -5.45
C VAL A 153 -4.24 22.04 -6.96
N ARG A 154 -3.39 22.67 -7.76
CA ARG A 154 -3.39 22.52 -9.22
C ARG A 154 -3.04 21.09 -9.64
N ASP A 155 -2.00 20.51 -9.05
CA ASP A 155 -1.59 19.14 -9.37
C ASP A 155 -2.63 18.15 -8.90
N GLN A 156 -3.24 18.35 -7.72
CA GLN A 156 -4.36 17.51 -7.26
C GLN A 156 -5.51 17.46 -8.27
N ALA A 157 -5.88 18.62 -8.82
CA ALA A 157 -6.92 18.68 -9.85
C ALA A 157 -6.51 17.95 -11.14
N MET A 158 -5.25 18.03 -11.55
CA MET A 158 -4.74 17.32 -12.73
C MET A 158 -4.70 15.80 -12.55
N TYR A 159 -4.30 15.32 -11.37
CA TYR A 159 -4.08 13.90 -11.12
C TYR A 159 -5.30 13.17 -10.56
N VAL A 160 -6.42 13.84 -10.25
CA VAL A 160 -7.63 13.20 -9.71
C VAL A 160 -8.21 12.13 -10.65
N GLY A 161 -8.21 12.39 -11.95
CA GLY A 161 -8.63 11.41 -12.96
C GLY A 161 -7.69 10.21 -13.04
N ILE A 162 -6.38 10.46 -12.99
CA ILE A 162 -5.33 9.43 -13.07
C ILE A 162 -5.43 8.48 -11.87
N ARG A 163 -5.53 9.02 -10.64
CA ARG A 163 -5.70 8.18 -9.44
C ARG A 163 -6.92 7.27 -9.53
N SER A 164 -8.06 7.82 -9.96
CA SER A 164 -9.31 7.06 -10.10
C SER A 164 -9.21 5.99 -11.18
N THR A 165 -8.52 6.29 -12.29
CA THR A 165 -8.30 5.35 -13.39
C THR A 165 -7.45 4.17 -12.94
N PHE A 166 -6.32 4.42 -12.28
CA PHE A 166 -5.44 3.33 -11.83
C PHE A 166 -6.06 2.48 -10.72
N TYR A 167 -6.86 3.08 -9.83
CA TYR A 167 -7.67 2.34 -8.88
C TYR A 167 -8.65 1.39 -9.59
N ARG A 168 -9.38 1.87 -10.61
CA ARG A 168 -10.31 1.04 -11.40
C ARG A 168 -9.60 -0.03 -12.19
N ILE A 169 -8.45 0.27 -12.81
CA ILE A 169 -7.63 -0.72 -13.50
C ILE A 169 -7.22 -1.83 -12.52
N ALA A 170 -6.81 -1.49 -11.29
CA ALA A 170 -6.46 -2.46 -10.27
C ALA A 170 -7.65 -3.35 -9.89
N THR A 171 -8.84 -2.78 -9.72
CA THR A 171 -10.03 -3.58 -9.37
C THR A 171 -10.44 -4.52 -10.50
N ILE A 172 -10.45 -4.06 -11.75
CA ILE A 172 -10.78 -4.88 -12.91
C ILE A 172 -9.70 -5.97 -13.12
N ALA A 173 -8.43 -5.58 -13.10
CA ALA A 173 -7.31 -6.51 -13.27
C ALA A 173 -7.27 -7.54 -12.12
N GLY A 174 -7.48 -7.10 -10.89
CA GLY A 174 -7.53 -7.99 -9.73
C GLY A 174 -8.67 -9.02 -9.84
N GLN A 175 -9.87 -8.60 -10.21
CA GLN A 175 -10.99 -9.51 -10.39
C GLN A 175 -10.76 -10.48 -11.55
N GLY A 176 -10.26 -10.01 -12.68
CA GLY A 176 -10.04 -10.84 -13.87
C GLY A 176 -8.78 -11.68 -13.77
N LEU A 177 -7.61 -11.04 -13.64
CA LEU A 177 -6.32 -11.73 -13.75
C LEU A 177 -6.07 -12.73 -12.61
N LEU A 178 -6.46 -12.42 -11.37
CA LEU A 178 -6.25 -13.34 -10.25
C LEU A 178 -7.12 -14.59 -10.36
N VAL A 179 -8.36 -14.45 -10.85
CA VAL A 179 -9.26 -15.61 -11.07
C VAL A 179 -8.75 -16.46 -12.22
N VAL A 180 -8.34 -15.85 -13.33
CA VAL A 180 -7.74 -16.57 -14.46
C VAL A 180 -6.46 -17.28 -14.04
N LEU A 181 -5.60 -16.61 -13.29
CA LEU A 181 -4.36 -17.17 -12.75
C LEU A 181 -4.65 -18.39 -11.85
N ALA A 182 -5.58 -18.25 -10.90
CA ALA A 182 -5.99 -19.35 -10.03
C ALA A 182 -6.55 -20.53 -10.83
N GLY A 183 -7.43 -20.26 -11.80
CA GLY A 183 -8.01 -21.28 -12.67
C GLY A 183 -6.99 -22.00 -13.54
N GLU A 184 -5.96 -21.30 -14.02
CA GLU A 184 -4.87 -21.92 -14.78
C GLU A 184 -3.94 -22.74 -13.88
N LEU A 185 -3.70 -22.27 -12.65
CA LEU A 185 -2.95 -23.02 -11.65
C LEU A 185 -3.70 -24.26 -11.17
N GLU A 186 -5.04 -24.22 -11.06
CA GLU A 186 -5.85 -25.40 -10.73
C GLU A 186 -5.64 -26.56 -11.72
N LYS A 187 -5.36 -26.26 -13.00
CA LYS A 187 -5.08 -27.29 -14.02
C LYS A 187 -3.66 -27.89 -13.92
N ARG A 188 -2.74 -27.16 -13.27
CA ARG A 188 -1.31 -27.51 -13.24
C ARG A 188 -0.83 -28.00 -11.88
N THR A 189 -1.62 -27.82 -10.83
CA THR A 189 -1.27 -28.20 -9.46
C THR A 189 -2.05 -29.45 -9.03
N SER A 190 -1.53 -30.14 -8.03
CA SER A 190 -2.13 -31.38 -7.52
C SER A 190 -3.43 -31.14 -6.74
N THR A 191 -3.62 -29.94 -6.19
CA THR A 191 -4.80 -29.60 -5.36
C THR A 191 -5.25 -28.17 -5.61
N ILE A 192 -6.56 -27.93 -5.47
CA ILE A 192 -7.15 -26.59 -5.54
C ILE A 192 -6.53 -25.67 -4.47
N ALA A 193 -6.29 -26.17 -3.26
CA ALA A 193 -5.67 -25.43 -2.19
C ALA A 193 -4.28 -24.90 -2.58
N MET A 194 -3.46 -25.72 -3.25
CA MET A 194 -2.13 -25.31 -3.70
C MET A 194 -2.20 -24.21 -4.78
N ALA A 195 -3.15 -24.31 -5.71
CA ALA A 195 -3.36 -23.29 -6.75
C ALA A 195 -3.68 -21.90 -6.13
N TRP A 196 -4.58 -21.89 -5.17
CA TRP A 196 -4.94 -20.66 -4.46
C TRP A 196 -3.82 -20.15 -3.57
N SER A 197 -3.07 -21.01 -2.90
CA SER A 197 -1.87 -20.61 -2.14
C SER A 197 -0.85 -19.90 -3.04
N ILE A 198 -0.53 -20.46 -4.22
CA ILE A 198 0.40 -19.84 -5.17
C ILE A 198 -0.14 -18.49 -5.64
N THR A 199 -1.43 -18.40 -5.94
CA THR A 199 -2.07 -17.13 -6.35
C THR A 199 -1.89 -16.04 -5.30
N PHE A 200 -2.12 -16.35 -4.02
CA PHE A 200 -1.92 -15.39 -2.93
C PHE A 200 -0.45 -15.10 -2.66
N TYR A 201 0.48 -16.06 -2.84
CA TYR A 201 1.91 -15.78 -2.77
C TYR A 201 2.39 -14.82 -3.87
N ILE A 202 1.87 -14.94 -5.10
CA ILE A 202 2.17 -14.01 -6.19
C ILE A 202 1.67 -12.61 -5.84
N LEU A 203 0.45 -12.50 -5.31
CA LEU A 203 -0.12 -11.23 -4.88
C LEU A 203 0.67 -10.63 -3.69
N ALA A 204 1.09 -11.45 -2.74
CA ALA A 204 1.95 -11.03 -1.64
C ALA A 204 3.30 -10.48 -2.14
N GLY A 205 3.93 -11.20 -3.08
CA GLY A 205 5.18 -10.76 -3.72
C GLY A 205 5.03 -9.40 -4.42
N LEU A 206 3.90 -9.18 -5.10
CA LEU A 206 3.57 -7.89 -5.71
C LEU A 206 3.47 -6.77 -4.65
N PHE A 207 2.87 -7.04 -3.48
CA PHE A 207 2.79 -6.06 -2.38
C PHE A 207 4.14 -5.76 -1.74
N ILE A 208 5.02 -6.76 -1.62
CA ILE A 208 6.41 -6.53 -1.20
C ILE A 208 7.15 -5.67 -2.23
N ALA A 209 6.92 -5.89 -3.52
CA ALA A 209 7.49 -5.04 -4.57
C ALA A 209 6.96 -3.59 -4.48
N PHE A 210 5.66 -3.37 -4.23
CA PHE A 210 5.10 -2.03 -3.97
C PHE A 210 5.69 -1.40 -2.71
N TYR A 211 5.82 -2.14 -1.63
CA TYR A 211 6.47 -1.68 -0.40
C TYR A 211 7.89 -1.18 -0.67
N LEU A 212 8.70 -1.99 -1.36
CA LEU A 212 10.07 -1.61 -1.71
C LEU A 212 10.09 -0.40 -2.64
N TYR A 213 9.29 -0.39 -3.68
CA TYR A 213 9.21 0.72 -4.63
C TYR A 213 8.79 2.02 -3.95
N HIS A 214 7.71 2.02 -3.18
CA HIS A 214 7.17 3.21 -2.52
C HIS A 214 8.04 3.68 -1.36
N SER A 215 8.79 2.79 -0.69
CA SER A 215 9.77 3.20 0.32
C SER A 215 10.86 4.11 -0.26
N TYR A 216 11.22 3.93 -1.54
CA TYR A 216 12.22 4.76 -2.23
C TYR A 216 11.62 5.94 -2.98
N ILE A 217 10.50 5.73 -3.69
CA ILE A 217 10.00 6.71 -4.66
C ILE A 217 9.08 7.77 -4.05
N LEU A 218 8.37 7.48 -2.96
CA LEU A 218 7.46 8.46 -2.35
C LEU A 218 8.24 9.66 -1.83
N PRO A 219 7.85 10.90 -2.21
CA PRO A 219 8.49 12.11 -1.70
C PRO A 219 8.33 12.27 -0.19
N HIS A 220 9.10 13.19 0.40
CA HIS A 220 9.01 13.56 1.81
C HIS A 220 8.49 15.01 1.93
N PRO A 221 7.17 15.23 1.85
CA PRO A 221 6.62 16.57 1.97
C PRO A 221 6.92 17.16 3.34
N SER A 222 7.32 18.42 3.41
CA SER A 222 7.57 19.10 4.69
C SER A 222 6.31 19.25 5.55
N ALA A 223 5.13 19.21 4.91
CA ALA A 223 3.84 19.23 5.58
C ALA A 223 3.43 17.88 6.21
N ASP A 224 4.07 16.76 5.81
CA ASP A 224 3.76 15.43 6.35
C ASP A 224 4.46 15.19 7.69
N LYS A 225 3.87 15.74 8.75
CA LYS A 225 4.36 15.64 10.13
C LYS A 225 3.25 15.11 11.04
N PRO A 226 3.58 14.26 12.04
CA PRO A 226 2.61 13.85 13.05
C PRO A 226 2.15 15.05 13.88
N ALA A 227 0.86 15.13 14.21
CA ALA A 227 0.31 16.26 14.95
C ALA A 227 0.82 16.33 16.39
N VAL A 228 1.08 15.20 17.05
CA VAL A 228 1.60 15.11 18.43
C VAL A 228 3.02 15.68 18.58
N GLY A 229 3.81 15.76 17.52
CA GLY A 229 5.16 16.33 17.55
C GLY A 229 5.21 17.87 17.57
N ASN A 230 4.08 18.57 17.41
CA ASN A 230 4.00 20.03 17.34
C ASN A 230 3.52 20.71 18.62
N VAL A 231 3.30 19.98 19.72
CA VAL A 231 3.06 20.57 21.04
C VAL A 231 4.43 20.86 21.65
N THR A 232 5.12 21.86 21.11
CA THR A 232 6.26 22.45 21.79
C THR A 232 5.72 23.29 22.95
N ALA A 233 6.29 23.11 24.14
CA ALA A 233 5.98 23.78 25.40
C ALA A 233 6.24 25.31 25.33
N SER A 234 5.55 26.02 24.45
CA SER A 234 5.60 27.47 24.36
C SER A 234 4.27 28.17 24.70
N ASN A 235 3.27 27.41 25.19
CA ASN A 235 2.00 27.96 25.67
C ASN A 235 1.62 27.35 27.04
N ILE A 236 2.51 27.53 28.01
CA ILE A 236 2.18 27.56 29.45
C ILE A 236 2.68 28.85 30.02
#